data_0ab71f45d0fc7021bd9311bda3bede9c
#
_entry.id   0ab71f45d0fc7021bd9311bda3bede9c
#
_cell.length_a   1.000
_cell.length_b   1.000
_cell.length_c   1.000
_cell.angle_alpha   90.00
_cell.angle_beta   90.00
_cell.angle_gamma   90.00
#
_symmetry.space_group_name_H-M   'P 1'
#
loop_
_entity.id
_entity.type
_entity.pdbx_description
1 polymer ?
#
loop_
_entity_poly.entity_id
_entity_poly.type
_entity_poly.pdbx_seq_one_letter_code
_entity_poly.pdbx_strand_id
1 'polypeptide(L)'
;MDIRVCDNGNLEKFDQYLDMVKKYKIGIELQTFAEPHLKNEKKLLNMQKAATAKIKHKSMHAPFWDLNLGTALPELRNTTMKYLEHAYKVANELGCDAIVFHNGYVPFTSHKKGWIKRAKTFWQDFFADKDDSITIMIENMLCLDSSIILEEIDAVHDKRLKVCLDIGHAHGNSDMPVYDWIRTLNKRIGYMHMHNNHGKISTVNNDEHKGFFDGTIDMKKIMRLVQKHCPKAIMAIETGFNDAEEAILFLKKYA
;
A
#
# COMPACT_ATOMS: atom_id res chain seq x y z
N MET A 1 6.92 -1.22 -16.90
CA MET A 1 6.13 -0.84 -15.70
C MET A 1 5.74 -2.12 -14.97
N ASP A 2 5.92 -2.18 -13.65
CA ASP A 2 5.42 -3.30 -12.82
C ASP A 2 3.96 -3.01 -12.47
N ILE A 3 3.05 -3.87 -12.92
CA ILE A 3 1.59 -3.77 -12.66
C ILE A 3 1.21 -4.96 -11.83
N ARG A 4 0.47 -4.73 -10.75
CA ARG A 4 -0.11 -5.76 -9.87
C ARG A 4 -1.61 -5.56 -9.76
N VAL A 5 -2.34 -6.61 -9.45
CA VAL A 5 -3.74 -6.54 -9.06
C VAL A 5 -3.87 -6.96 -7.61
N CYS A 6 -4.62 -6.20 -6.82
CA CYS A 6 -4.94 -6.54 -5.43
C CYS A 6 -6.07 -7.58 -5.41
N ASP A 7 -5.90 -8.66 -4.63
CA ASP A 7 -6.93 -9.71 -4.49
C ASP A 7 -8.06 -9.30 -3.53
N ASN A 8 -7.94 -8.12 -2.90
CA ASN A 8 -8.88 -7.55 -1.94
C ASN A 8 -9.23 -8.52 -0.79
N GLY A 9 -8.35 -9.48 -0.48
CA GLY A 9 -8.61 -10.53 0.51
C GLY A 9 -9.79 -11.46 0.16
N ASN A 10 -10.28 -11.40 -1.09
CA ASN A 10 -11.45 -12.14 -1.54
C ASN A 10 -11.09 -13.58 -1.94
N LEU A 11 -11.15 -14.47 -0.96
CA LEU A 11 -10.81 -15.90 -1.17
C LEU A 11 -11.74 -16.60 -2.17
N GLU A 12 -12.98 -16.17 -2.33
CA GLU A 12 -13.93 -16.78 -3.28
C GLU A 12 -13.55 -16.47 -4.74
N LYS A 13 -12.91 -15.32 -4.99
CA LYS A 13 -12.44 -14.89 -6.30
C LYS A 13 -10.96 -15.11 -6.53
N PHE A 14 -10.25 -15.72 -5.58
CA PHE A 14 -8.79 -15.81 -5.63
C PHE A 14 -8.29 -16.49 -6.92
N ASP A 15 -8.88 -17.61 -7.32
CA ASP A 15 -8.51 -18.30 -8.57
C ASP A 15 -8.76 -17.41 -9.80
N GLN A 16 -9.82 -16.60 -9.81
CA GLN A 16 -10.11 -15.66 -10.90
C GLN A 16 -9.05 -14.54 -10.97
N TYR A 17 -8.55 -14.05 -9.83
CA TYR A 17 -7.41 -13.11 -9.81
C TYR A 17 -6.13 -13.78 -10.35
N LEU A 18 -5.86 -15.04 -10.01
CA LEU A 18 -4.72 -15.78 -10.55
C LEU A 18 -4.82 -15.96 -12.08
N ASP A 19 -6.00 -16.24 -12.60
CA ASP A 19 -6.24 -16.33 -14.05
C ASP A 19 -5.99 -14.98 -14.74
N MET A 20 -6.42 -13.88 -14.11
CA MET A 20 -6.14 -12.52 -14.60
C MET A 20 -4.64 -12.22 -14.61
N VAL A 21 -3.91 -12.53 -13.51
CA VAL A 21 -2.46 -12.41 -13.43
C VAL A 21 -1.75 -13.16 -14.54
N LYS A 22 -2.15 -14.40 -14.78
CA LYS A 22 -1.60 -15.26 -15.85
C LYS A 22 -1.93 -14.71 -17.24
N LYS A 23 -3.19 -14.34 -17.49
CA LYS A 23 -3.68 -13.80 -18.77
C LYS A 23 -2.91 -12.55 -19.17
N TYR A 24 -2.73 -11.62 -18.20
CA TYR A 24 -2.11 -10.33 -18.44
C TYR A 24 -0.62 -10.29 -18.15
N LYS A 25 -0.02 -11.36 -17.62
CA LYS A 25 1.41 -11.44 -17.25
C LYS A 25 1.81 -10.28 -16.32
N ILE A 26 1.04 -10.06 -15.27
CA ILE A 26 1.23 -9.03 -14.24
C ILE A 26 1.53 -9.67 -12.88
N GLY A 27 1.82 -8.86 -11.87
CA GLY A 27 1.96 -9.30 -10.49
C GLY A 27 0.65 -9.34 -9.71
N ILE A 28 0.76 -9.70 -8.44
CA ILE A 28 -0.36 -9.72 -7.48
C ILE A 28 0.04 -9.08 -6.17
N GLU A 29 -0.90 -8.36 -5.55
CA GLU A 29 -0.83 -8.00 -4.15
C GLU A 29 -1.82 -8.86 -3.36
N LEU A 30 -1.30 -9.54 -2.33
CA LEU A 30 -2.06 -10.43 -1.45
C LEU A 30 -2.55 -9.63 -0.24
N GLN A 31 -3.86 -9.48 -0.10
CA GLN A 31 -4.48 -8.72 0.99
C GLN A 31 -5.16 -9.61 2.05
N THR A 32 -5.18 -10.92 1.85
CA THR A 32 -5.75 -11.88 2.81
C THR A 32 -5.17 -11.72 4.23
N PHE A 33 -3.87 -11.42 4.33
CA PHE A 33 -3.13 -11.30 5.59
C PHE A 33 -3.19 -9.90 6.21
N ALA A 34 -3.96 -8.98 5.61
CA ALA A 34 -4.35 -7.72 6.25
C ALA A 34 -5.34 -7.93 7.40
N GLU A 35 -6.05 -9.05 7.42
CA GLU A 35 -6.95 -9.44 8.52
C GLU A 35 -6.14 -9.88 9.75
N PRO A 36 -6.21 -9.15 10.89
CA PRO A 36 -5.34 -9.40 12.05
C PRO A 36 -5.70 -10.68 12.84
N HIS A 37 -6.88 -11.23 12.63
CA HIS A 37 -7.40 -12.41 13.35
C HIS A 37 -7.79 -13.53 12.39
N LEU A 38 -6.97 -13.75 11.38
CA LEU A 38 -7.23 -14.70 10.31
C LEU A 38 -7.34 -16.14 10.84
N LYS A 39 -8.52 -16.74 10.70
CA LYS A 39 -8.72 -18.15 11.05
C LYS A 39 -8.00 -19.04 10.03
N ASN A 40 -7.37 -20.12 10.53
CA ASN A 40 -6.64 -21.06 9.68
C ASN A 40 -5.48 -20.43 8.87
N GLU A 41 -4.83 -19.39 9.39
CA GLU A 41 -3.75 -18.65 8.72
C GLU A 41 -2.72 -19.56 8.06
N LYS A 42 -2.20 -20.56 8.80
CA LYS A 42 -1.20 -21.50 8.25
C LYS A 42 -1.71 -22.28 7.02
N LYS A 43 -3.00 -22.65 7.00
CA LYS A 43 -3.61 -23.34 5.85
C LYS A 43 -3.70 -22.39 4.66
N LEU A 44 -4.15 -21.14 4.88
CA LEU A 44 -4.24 -20.12 3.85
C LEU A 44 -2.87 -19.73 3.30
N LEU A 45 -1.88 -19.58 4.17
CA LEU A 45 -0.49 -19.31 3.78
C LEU A 45 0.05 -20.42 2.86
N ASN A 46 -0.09 -21.67 3.23
CA ASN A 46 0.36 -22.80 2.40
C ASN A 46 -0.37 -22.84 1.05
N MET A 47 -1.68 -22.59 1.04
CA MET A 47 -2.49 -22.54 -0.17
C MET A 47 -2.02 -21.41 -1.10
N GLN A 48 -1.92 -20.18 -0.60
CA GLN A 48 -1.50 -19.04 -1.43
C GLN A 48 -0.05 -19.15 -1.86
N LYS A 49 0.85 -19.65 -1.02
CA LYS A 49 2.24 -19.95 -1.38
C LYS A 49 2.33 -20.91 -2.56
N ALA A 50 1.58 -22.01 -2.53
CA ALA A 50 1.55 -22.96 -3.63
C ALA A 50 0.95 -22.37 -4.91
N ALA A 51 -0.20 -21.67 -4.79
CA ALA A 51 -0.90 -21.09 -5.92
C ALA A 51 -0.10 -19.98 -6.61
N THR A 52 0.66 -19.19 -5.85
CA THR A 52 1.46 -18.06 -6.37
C THR A 52 2.93 -18.38 -6.63
N ALA A 53 3.35 -19.65 -6.50
CA ALA A 53 4.77 -20.04 -6.61
C ALA A 53 5.44 -19.64 -7.92
N LYS A 54 4.69 -19.55 -9.02
CA LYS A 54 5.20 -19.18 -10.35
C LYS A 54 5.05 -17.69 -10.67
N ILE A 55 4.43 -16.90 -9.77
CA ILE A 55 4.28 -15.46 -9.95
C ILE A 55 5.56 -14.78 -9.46
N LYS A 56 6.21 -14.03 -10.35
CA LYS A 56 7.50 -13.39 -10.07
C LYS A 56 7.35 -12.15 -9.18
N HIS A 57 6.36 -11.33 -9.44
CA HIS A 57 6.14 -10.04 -8.76
C HIS A 57 4.98 -10.17 -7.80
N LYS A 58 5.29 -10.21 -6.51
CA LYS A 58 4.30 -10.36 -5.43
C LYS A 58 4.54 -9.32 -4.36
N SER A 59 3.47 -8.73 -3.88
CA SER A 59 3.43 -7.92 -2.68
C SER A 59 2.37 -8.41 -1.72
N MET A 60 2.39 -7.90 -0.51
CA MET A 60 1.40 -8.20 0.50
C MET A 60 0.98 -6.93 1.21
N HIS A 61 -0.31 -6.79 1.50
CA HIS A 61 -0.80 -5.78 2.43
C HIS A 61 -0.79 -6.35 3.85
N ALA A 62 -0.18 -5.63 4.77
CA ALA A 62 -0.09 -6.01 6.17
C ALA A 62 -1.34 -5.60 6.97
N PRO A 63 -1.57 -6.16 8.16
CA PRO A 63 -2.58 -5.63 9.09
C PRO A 63 -2.35 -4.15 9.39
N PHE A 64 -3.44 -3.38 9.48
CA PHE A 64 -3.39 -1.94 9.69
C PHE A 64 -4.37 -1.43 10.78
N TRP A 65 -5.40 -2.20 11.12
CA TRP A 65 -6.41 -1.83 12.10
C TRP A 65 -5.80 -1.45 13.44
N ASP A 66 -6.02 -0.19 13.88
CA ASP A 66 -5.56 0.36 15.17
C ASP A 66 -4.04 0.33 15.40
N LEU A 67 -3.23 -0.02 14.39
CA LEU A 67 -1.78 -0.01 14.49
C LEU A 67 -1.23 1.41 14.28
N ASN A 68 -0.23 1.81 15.08
CA ASN A 68 0.32 3.16 15.04
C ASN A 68 1.83 3.15 15.30
N LEU A 69 2.61 3.46 14.25
CA LEU A 69 4.07 3.43 14.28
C LEU A 69 4.69 4.48 15.20
N GLY A 70 4.06 5.65 15.29
CA GLY A 70 4.53 6.79 16.07
C GLY A 70 3.78 7.01 17.38
N THR A 71 3.09 5.99 17.90
CA THR A 71 2.38 6.07 19.18
C THR A 71 3.31 6.41 20.34
N ALA A 72 2.77 7.12 21.35
CA ALA A 72 3.46 7.40 22.59
C ALA A 72 3.28 6.29 23.65
N LEU A 73 2.36 5.35 23.41
CA LEU A 73 2.03 4.27 24.34
C LEU A 73 2.92 3.05 24.08
N PRO A 74 3.76 2.62 25.06
CA PRO A 74 4.68 1.49 24.86
C PRO A 74 3.97 0.19 24.50
N GLU A 75 2.82 -0.07 25.09
CA GLU A 75 2.03 -1.29 24.84
C GLU A 75 1.51 -1.34 23.40
N LEU A 76 0.99 -0.21 22.90
CA LEU A 76 0.53 -0.12 21.52
C LEU A 76 1.70 -0.21 20.53
N ARG A 77 2.84 0.41 20.86
CA ARG A 77 4.06 0.28 20.07
C ARG A 77 4.51 -1.19 19.95
N ASN A 78 4.54 -1.90 21.08
CA ASN A 78 4.94 -3.31 21.12
C ASN A 78 3.95 -4.20 20.33
N THR A 79 2.67 -3.90 20.45
CA THR A 79 1.61 -4.58 19.66
C THR A 79 1.81 -4.31 18.16
N THR A 80 1.99 -3.06 17.77
CA THR A 80 2.26 -2.68 16.37
C THR A 80 3.49 -3.42 15.83
N MET A 81 4.60 -3.41 16.58
CA MET A 81 5.83 -4.12 16.20
C MET A 81 5.57 -5.61 15.99
N LYS A 82 4.86 -6.27 16.92
CA LYS A 82 4.53 -7.69 16.84
C LYS A 82 3.75 -8.03 15.55
N TYR A 83 2.76 -7.22 15.18
CA TYR A 83 1.97 -7.44 13.97
C TYR A 83 2.78 -7.21 12.69
N LEU A 84 3.62 -6.18 12.65
CA LEU A 84 4.46 -5.90 11.49
C LEU A 84 5.56 -6.97 11.31
N GLU A 85 6.17 -7.42 12.41
CA GLU A 85 7.12 -8.53 12.39
C GLU A 85 6.49 -9.84 11.88
N HIS A 86 5.27 -10.11 12.31
CA HIS A 86 4.52 -11.26 11.83
C HIS A 86 4.22 -11.14 10.33
N ALA A 87 3.72 -9.98 9.89
CA ALA A 87 3.46 -9.72 8.48
C ALA A 87 4.72 -9.85 7.62
N TYR A 88 5.87 -9.38 8.10
CA TYR A 88 7.15 -9.55 7.40
C TYR A 88 7.51 -11.03 7.21
N LYS A 89 7.32 -11.87 8.25
CA LYS A 89 7.56 -13.32 8.15
C LYS A 89 6.64 -13.98 7.12
N VAL A 90 5.34 -13.64 7.15
CA VAL A 90 4.35 -14.15 6.19
C VAL A 90 4.74 -13.74 4.75
N ALA A 91 5.06 -12.48 4.53
CA ALA A 91 5.47 -11.99 3.21
C ALA A 91 6.74 -12.67 2.69
N ASN A 92 7.73 -12.89 3.56
CA ASN A 92 8.94 -13.62 3.22
C ASN A 92 8.64 -15.08 2.83
N GLU A 93 7.76 -15.77 3.56
CA GLU A 93 7.33 -17.12 3.22
C GLU A 93 6.56 -17.20 1.90
N LEU A 94 5.79 -16.19 1.55
CA LEU A 94 5.10 -16.04 0.27
C LEU A 94 6.06 -15.69 -0.87
N GLY A 95 7.28 -15.23 -0.56
CA GLY A 95 8.25 -14.73 -1.54
C GLY A 95 7.82 -13.39 -2.13
N CYS A 96 7.26 -12.50 -1.31
CA CYS A 96 6.94 -11.14 -1.69
C CYS A 96 8.21 -10.28 -1.79
N ASP A 97 8.23 -9.32 -2.71
CA ASP A 97 9.30 -8.33 -2.88
C ASP A 97 8.97 -6.97 -2.24
N ALA A 98 7.70 -6.77 -1.86
CA ALA A 98 7.22 -5.58 -1.17
C ALA A 98 6.11 -5.90 -0.17
N ILE A 99 6.02 -5.08 0.90
CA ILE A 99 4.92 -5.11 1.88
C ILE A 99 4.40 -3.68 2.03
N VAL A 100 3.08 -3.52 1.97
CA VAL A 100 2.41 -2.26 2.27
C VAL A 100 2.03 -2.22 3.75
N PHE A 101 2.39 -1.15 4.44
CA PHE A 101 1.97 -0.83 5.81
C PHE A 101 1.35 0.56 5.86
N HIS A 102 0.25 0.73 6.57
CA HIS A 102 -0.24 2.06 6.91
C HIS A 102 0.66 2.71 7.97
N ASN A 103 0.86 4.03 7.89
CA ASN A 103 1.65 4.72 8.91
C ASN A 103 0.93 4.86 10.25
N GLY A 104 -0.39 4.76 10.26
CA GLY A 104 -1.23 4.86 11.46
C GLY A 104 -1.25 6.25 12.10
N TYR A 105 -0.83 7.29 11.38
CA TYR A 105 -0.97 8.67 11.85
C TYR A 105 -2.40 9.15 11.71
N VAL A 106 -2.99 9.59 12.82
CA VAL A 106 -4.32 10.21 12.83
C VAL A 106 -4.14 11.71 13.13
N PRO A 107 -4.54 12.60 12.22
CA PRO A 107 -4.45 14.04 12.44
C PRO A 107 -5.13 14.47 13.74
N PHE A 108 -4.58 15.49 14.39
CA PHE A 108 -5.08 16.09 15.63
C PHE A 108 -5.00 15.22 16.90
N THR A 109 -4.60 13.94 16.79
CA THR A 109 -4.46 13.05 17.96
C THR A 109 -3.04 13.03 18.53
N SER A 110 -2.05 13.49 17.77
CA SER A 110 -0.65 13.53 18.16
C SER A 110 0.06 14.76 17.60
N HIS A 111 1.06 15.25 18.33
CA HIS A 111 1.97 16.26 17.80
C HIS A 111 2.88 15.64 16.74
N LYS A 112 2.78 16.12 15.50
CA LYS A 112 3.50 15.61 14.32
C LYS A 112 4.99 15.35 14.56
N LYS A 113 5.74 16.35 15.06
CA LYS A 113 7.20 16.19 15.33
C LYS A 113 7.51 15.06 16.32
N GLY A 114 6.71 14.93 17.36
CA GLY A 114 6.86 13.85 18.33
C GLY A 114 6.54 12.48 17.76
N TRP A 115 5.50 12.42 16.93
CA TRP A 115 5.09 11.21 16.24
C TRP A 115 6.19 10.73 15.27
N ILE A 116 6.72 11.61 14.42
CA ILE A 116 7.81 11.30 13.46
C ILE A 116 9.06 10.81 14.20
N LYS A 117 9.45 11.45 15.33
CA LYS A 117 10.60 11.00 16.11
C LYS A 117 10.43 9.55 16.60
N ARG A 118 9.23 9.18 17.07
CA ARG A 118 8.94 7.82 17.53
C ARG A 118 8.84 6.82 16.37
N ALA A 119 8.21 7.21 15.26
CA ALA A 119 8.16 6.40 14.04
C ALA A 119 9.57 6.11 13.49
N LYS A 120 10.47 7.12 13.50
CA LYS A 120 11.89 6.90 13.16
C LYS A 120 12.52 5.80 14.00
N THR A 121 12.38 5.88 15.34
CA THR A 121 12.94 4.86 16.23
C THR A 121 12.29 3.49 16.01
N PHE A 122 10.97 3.47 15.75
CA PHE A 122 10.26 2.24 15.42
C PHE A 122 10.86 1.56 14.18
N TRP A 123 11.10 2.31 13.10
CA TRP A 123 11.67 1.77 11.87
C TRP A 123 13.13 1.35 12.03
N GLN A 124 13.92 2.08 12.81
CA GLN A 124 15.29 1.68 13.12
C GLN A 124 15.34 0.33 13.84
N ASP A 125 14.45 0.13 14.82
CA ASP A 125 14.36 -1.15 15.51
C ASP A 125 13.82 -2.26 14.60
N PHE A 126 12.82 -1.96 13.77
CA PHE A 126 12.25 -2.92 12.82
C PHE A 126 13.29 -3.40 11.79
N PHE A 127 14.13 -2.51 11.28
CA PHE A 127 15.12 -2.85 10.26
C PHE A 127 16.43 -3.42 10.80
N ALA A 128 16.62 -3.48 12.11
CA ALA A 128 17.90 -3.85 12.72
C ALA A 128 18.41 -5.25 12.32
N ASP A 129 17.51 -6.18 12.08
CA ASP A 129 17.81 -7.59 11.76
C ASP A 129 17.32 -8.03 10.36
N LYS A 130 16.88 -7.09 9.51
CA LYS A 130 16.32 -7.40 8.19
C LYS A 130 17.28 -7.06 7.07
N ASP A 131 17.30 -7.91 6.06
CA ASP A 131 18.02 -7.69 4.81
C ASP A 131 17.26 -6.78 3.83
N ASP A 132 17.75 -6.69 2.60
CA ASP A 132 17.19 -5.85 1.54
C ASP A 132 16.22 -6.62 0.61
N SER A 133 15.79 -7.82 0.97
CA SER A 133 14.98 -8.68 0.09
C SER A 133 13.56 -8.17 -0.10
N ILE A 134 13.02 -7.47 0.89
CA ILE A 134 11.67 -6.94 0.88
C ILE A 134 11.71 -5.42 1.12
N THR A 135 11.06 -4.67 0.25
CA THR A 135 10.88 -3.22 0.42
C THR A 135 9.58 -2.94 1.18
N ILE A 136 9.67 -2.08 2.19
CA ILE A 136 8.51 -1.62 2.95
C ILE A 136 7.94 -0.38 2.29
N MET A 137 6.63 -0.38 2.06
CA MET A 137 5.86 0.68 1.41
C MET A 137 4.91 1.31 2.42
N ILE A 138 5.17 2.55 2.84
CA ILE A 138 4.33 3.26 3.81
C ILE A 138 3.21 3.98 3.08
N GLU A 139 1.99 3.64 3.43
CA GLU A 139 0.79 4.13 2.82
C GLU A 139 0.17 5.31 3.58
N ASN A 140 -0.32 6.29 2.80
CA ASN A 140 -1.15 7.37 3.32
C ASN A 140 -2.60 6.89 3.50
N MET A 141 -3.22 7.22 4.62
CA MET A 141 -4.64 6.95 4.89
C MET A 141 -5.39 8.24 5.22
N LEU A 142 -5.29 8.74 6.44
CA LEU A 142 -5.99 9.94 6.91
C LEU A 142 -5.12 11.20 6.86
N CYS A 143 -4.09 11.21 6.02
CA CYS A 143 -3.15 12.32 5.95
C CYS A 143 -3.78 13.54 5.25
N LEU A 144 -3.77 14.70 5.92
CA LEU A 144 -4.33 15.94 5.37
C LEU A 144 -3.51 16.51 4.19
N ASP A 145 -2.22 16.18 4.16
CA ASP A 145 -1.27 16.48 3.10
C ASP A 145 -0.12 15.48 3.10
N SER A 146 0.79 15.59 2.13
CA SER A 146 1.93 14.67 1.99
C SER A 146 3.03 14.86 3.03
N SER A 147 2.97 15.90 3.87
CA SER A 147 4.09 16.28 4.74
C SER A 147 4.41 15.27 5.84
N ILE A 148 3.42 14.54 6.35
CA ILE A 148 3.68 13.53 7.37
C ILE A 148 4.48 12.34 6.80
N ILE A 149 4.09 11.85 5.64
CA ILE A 149 4.78 10.75 4.93
C ILE A 149 6.18 11.20 4.48
N LEU A 150 6.28 12.41 3.92
CA LEU A 150 7.55 12.98 3.47
C LEU A 150 8.56 13.07 4.61
N GLU A 151 8.14 13.67 5.73
CA GLU A 151 9.02 13.85 6.89
C GLU A 151 9.36 12.51 7.58
N GLU A 152 8.45 11.53 7.56
CA GLU A 152 8.71 10.19 8.07
C GLU A 152 9.81 9.50 7.25
N ILE A 153 9.64 9.41 5.92
CA ILE A 153 10.63 8.81 5.02
C ILE A 153 11.99 9.49 5.14
N ASP A 154 12.01 10.82 5.13
CA ASP A 154 13.26 11.59 5.22
C ASP A 154 13.94 11.45 6.59
N ALA A 155 13.18 11.33 7.67
CA ALA A 155 13.71 11.12 9.01
C ALA A 155 14.32 9.72 9.19
N VAL A 156 13.69 8.69 8.64
CA VAL A 156 14.16 7.29 8.71
C VAL A 156 15.40 7.11 7.85
N HIS A 157 15.39 7.62 6.64
CA HIS A 157 16.50 7.61 5.68
C HIS A 157 17.07 6.21 5.41
N ASP A 158 16.19 5.21 5.21
CA ASP A 158 16.54 3.84 4.86
C ASP A 158 16.03 3.51 3.45
N LYS A 159 16.90 2.92 2.61
CA LYS A 159 16.56 2.57 1.21
C LYS A 159 15.45 1.51 1.10
N ARG A 160 15.23 0.74 2.16
CA ARG A 160 14.18 -0.30 2.25
C ARG A 160 12.80 0.28 2.56
N LEU A 161 12.71 1.57 2.95
CA LEU A 161 11.47 2.27 3.22
C LEU A 161 11.14 3.24 2.10
N LYS A 162 9.96 3.09 1.51
CA LYS A 162 9.44 3.94 0.44
C LYS A 162 7.97 4.27 0.67
N VAL A 163 7.44 5.16 -0.15
CA VAL A 163 6.04 5.52 -0.11
C VAL A 163 5.22 4.57 -0.97
N CYS A 164 4.12 4.05 -0.41
CA CYS A 164 2.94 3.65 -1.15
C CYS A 164 2.01 4.88 -1.21
N LEU A 165 1.83 5.47 -2.38
CA LEU A 165 0.84 6.51 -2.56
C LEU A 165 -0.48 5.90 -2.97
N ASP A 166 -1.44 5.85 -2.05
CA ASP A 166 -2.83 5.62 -2.39
C ASP A 166 -3.45 6.92 -2.90
N ILE A 167 -3.83 6.91 -4.19
CA ILE A 167 -4.36 8.10 -4.86
C ILE A 167 -5.81 8.38 -4.48
N GLY A 168 -6.57 7.36 -4.13
CA GLY A 168 -7.94 7.51 -3.68
C GLY A 168 -8.00 8.08 -2.26
N HIS A 169 -7.17 7.57 -1.32
CA HIS A 169 -7.03 8.15 0.02
C HIS A 169 -6.56 9.62 -0.05
N ALA A 170 -5.58 9.93 -0.90
CA ALA A 170 -5.13 11.30 -1.09
C ALA A 170 -6.24 12.19 -1.66
N HIS A 171 -7.09 11.67 -2.55
CA HIS A 171 -8.21 12.42 -3.12
C HIS A 171 -9.39 12.59 -2.15
N GLY A 172 -9.71 11.53 -1.42
CA GLY A 172 -10.85 11.49 -0.48
C GLY A 172 -10.60 12.16 0.87
N ASN A 173 -9.38 12.09 1.40
CA ASN A 173 -9.07 12.49 2.78
C ASN A 173 -8.18 13.74 2.89
N SER A 174 -7.39 14.07 1.84
CA SER A 174 -6.42 15.16 1.89
C SER A 174 -7.01 16.52 1.52
N ASP A 175 -6.42 17.60 2.05
CA ASP A 175 -6.67 18.97 1.62
C ASP A 175 -5.78 19.35 0.43
N MET A 176 -4.71 18.56 0.17
CA MET A 176 -3.81 18.72 -0.95
C MET A 176 -4.32 17.92 -2.15
N PRO A 177 -4.40 18.51 -3.36
CA PRO A 177 -4.76 17.76 -4.56
C PRO A 177 -3.82 16.57 -4.81
N VAL A 178 -4.37 15.41 -5.18
CA VAL A 178 -3.58 14.17 -5.41
C VAL A 178 -2.42 14.36 -6.40
N TYR A 179 -2.56 15.23 -7.37
CA TYR A 179 -1.50 15.57 -8.34
C TYR A 179 -0.28 16.23 -7.69
N ASP A 180 -0.48 16.99 -6.61
CA ASP A 180 0.59 17.64 -5.87
C ASP A 180 1.28 16.66 -4.91
N TRP A 181 0.59 15.64 -4.42
CA TRP A 181 1.20 14.51 -3.74
C TRP A 181 2.28 13.85 -4.59
N ILE A 182 1.98 13.54 -5.87
CA ILE A 182 2.95 12.91 -6.78
C ILE A 182 4.16 13.81 -7.01
N ARG A 183 3.95 15.13 -7.19
CA ARG A 183 5.04 16.08 -7.39
C ARG A 183 5.93 16.22 -6.16
N THR A 184 5.32 16.28 -4.98
CA THR A 184 6.03 16.49 -3.71
C THR A 184 6.81 15.25 -3.30
N LEU A 185 6.19 14.07 -3.31
CA LEU A 185 6.83 12.81 -2.92
C LEU A 185 7.83 12.31 -3.97
N ASN A 186 7.54 12.54 -5.26
CA ASN A 186 8.47 12.31 -6.36
C ASN A 186 9.08 10.88 -6.30
N LYS A 187 10.41 10.76 -6.37
CA LYS A 187 11.16 9.48 -6.37
C LYS A 187 11.04 8.65 -5.08
N ARG A 188 10.47 9.21 -4.03
CA ARG A 188 10.15 8.49 -2.79
C ARG A 188 9.01 7.50 -2.96
N ILE A 189 8.14 7.74 -3.97
CA ILE A 189 7.06 6.82 -4.33
C ILE A 189 7.68 5.57 -4.96
N GLY A 190 7.56 4.45 -4.27
CA GLY A 190 7.96 3.13 -4.77
C GLY A 190 6.77 2.27 -5.20
N TYR A 191 5.59 2.64 -4.73
CA TYR A 191 4.35 1.89 -4.91
C TYR A 191 3.16 2.84 -5.00
N MET A 192 2.11 2.45 -5.71
CA MET A 192 0.87 3.21 -5.76
C MET A 192 -0.31 2.26 -5.70
N HIS A 193 -1.26 2.51 -4.81
CA HIS A 193 -2.60 1.95 -4.90
C HIS A 193 -3.41 2.81 -5.86
N MET A 194 -3.99 2.13 -6.83
CA MET A 194 -4.63 2.76 -7.99
C MET A 194 -6.11 2.39 -8.02
N HIS A 195 -6.94 3.32 -7.61
CA HIS A 195 -8.40 3.28 -7.73
C HIS A 195 -8.94 4.70 -7.88
N ASN A 196 -10.23 4.84 -8.11
CA ASN A 196 -10.86 6.16 -8.22
C ASN A 196 -11.91 6.35 -7.12
N ASN A 197 -12.31 7.56 -6.90
CA ASN A 197 -13.43 7.97 -6.06
C ASN A 197 -13.92 9.37 -6.44
N HIS A 198 -14.98 9.86 -5.75
CA HIS A 198 -15.57 11.17 -5.99
C HIS A 198 -15.01 12.28 -5.10
N GLY A 199 -13.92 11.99 -4.36
CA GLY A 199 -13.29 12.95 -3.46
C GLY A 199 -14.03 13.11 -2.13
N LYS A 200 -13.88 14.27 -1.50
CA LYS A 200 -14.53 14.58 -0.21
C LYS A 200 -16.02 14.85 -0.35
N ILE A 201 -16.82 13.83 -0.61
CA ILE A 201 -18.27 13.93 -0.77
C ILE A 201 -19.05 13.58 0.50
N SER A 202 -18.40 12.93 1.46
CA SER A 202 -19.01 12.45 2.70
C SER A 202 -18.12 12.75 3.90
N THR A 203 -18.76 12.90 5.07
CA THR A 203 -18.05 12.97 6.35
C THR A 203 -17.77 11.59 6.93
N VAL A 204 -18.28 10.52 6.32
CA VAL A 204 -18.25 9.16 6.90
C VAL A 204 -17.27 8.26 6.17
N ASN A 205 -17.33 8.19 4.85
CA ASN A 205 -16.43 7.36 4.07
C ASN A 205 -16.24 7.96 2.66
N ASN A 206 -14.99 8.26 2.31
CA ASN A 206 -14.60 8.71 0.98
C ASN A 206 -13.71 7.69 0.26
N ASP A 207 -13.57 6.49 0.84
CA ASP A 207 -12.76 5.41 0.33
C ASP A 207 -13.64 4.42 -0.47
N GLU A 208 -13.90 4.76 -1.73
CA GLU A 208 -14.88 4.06 -2.54
C GLU A 208 -14.31 2.89 -3.37
N HIS A 209 -13.01 2.84 -3.61
CA HIS A 209 -12.34 1.83 -4.46
C HIS A 209 -12.99 1.62 -5.83
N LYS A 210 -13.41 2.72 -6.48
CA LYS A 210 -14.07 2.71 -7.80
C LYS A 210 -13.12 2.33 -8.92
N GLY A 211 -13.71 1.88 -10.03
CA GLY A 211 -13.00 1.70 -11.29
C GLY A 211 -12.32 2.98 -11.78
N PHE A 212 -11.30 2.86 -12.61
CA PHE A 212 -10.47 4.00 -13.04
C PHE A 212 -11.25 5.16 -13.67
N PHE A 213 -12.40 4.89 -14.27
CA PHE A 213 -13.23 5.88 -14.95
C PHE A 213 -14.55 6.17 -14.24
N ASP A 214 -14.76 5.58 -13.06
CA ASP A 214 -15.92 5.85 -12.20
C ASP A 214 -15.47 6.69 -10.98
N GLY A 215 -15.21 7.97 -11.21
CA GLY A 215 -14.77 8.93 -10.18
C GLY A 215 -14.22 10.20 -10.82
N THR A 216 -13.65 11.07 -9.99
CA THR A 216 -13.21 12.42 -10.40
C THR A 216 -11.69 12.58 -10.55
N ILE A 217 -10.90 11.53 -10.28
CA ILE A 217 -9.46 11.54 -10.53
C ILE A 217 -9.21 11.35 -12.04
N ASP A 218 -8.52 12.31 -12.68
CA ASP A 218 -8.05 12.13 -14.06
C ASP A 218 -6.85 11.16 -14.11
N MET A 219 -7.13 9.89 -14.38
CA MET A 219 -6.13 8.82 -14.42
C MET A 219 -5.08 9.05 -15.54
N LYS A 220 -5.43 9.72 -16.64
CA LYS A 220 -4.46 10.08 -17.68
C LYS A 220 -3.46 11.11 -17.17
N LYS A 221 -3.93 12.07 -16.37
CA LYS A 221 -3.07 13.07 -15.73
C LYS A 221 -2.19 12.42 -14.66
N ILE A 222 -2.72 11.49 -13.86
CA ILE A 222 -1.93 10.67 -12.92
C ILE A 222 -0.78 9.99 -13.68
N MET A 223 -1.05 9.27 -14.75
CA MET A 223 -0.02 8.53 -15.48
C MET A 223 1.06 9.43 -16.08
N ARG A 224 0.70 10.61 -16.60
CA ARG A 224 1.70 11.60 -17.06
C ARG A 224 2.63 12.05 -15.93
N LEU A 225 2.08 12.26 -14.73
CA LEU A 225 2.88 12.64 -13.55
C LEU A 225 3.75 11.49 -13.07
N VAL A 226 3.23 10.26 -13.04
CA VAL A 226 3.99 9.06 -12.70
C VAL A 226 5.20 8.90 -13.62
N GLN A 227 5.00 8.95 -14.93
CA GLN A 227 6.10 8.84 -15.91
C GLN A 227 7.19 9.91 -15.69
N LYS A 228 6.81 11.10 -15.25
CA LYS A 228 7.74 12.21 -15.00
C LYS A 228 8.45 12.12 -13.65
N HIS A 229 7.72 11.76 -12.59
CA HIS A 229 8.19 11.92 -11.21
C HIS A 229 8.60 10.62 -10.52
N CYS A 230 7.91 9.50 -10.81
CA CYS A 230 8.15 8.19 -10.18
C CYS A 230 8.00 7.02 -11.17
N PRO A 231 8.73 7.02 -12.31
CA PRO A 231 8.53 6.04 -13.40
C PRO A 231 8.85 4.58 -13.00
N LYS A 232 9.46 4.37 -11.85
CA LYS A 232 9.80 3.05 -11.32
C LYS A 232 8.81 2.54 -10.26
N ALA A 233 7.79 3.32 -9.93
CA ALA A 233 6.78 2.91 -8.96
C ALA A 233 5.97 1.72 -9.48
N ILE A 234 5.65 0.81 -8.59
CA ILE A 234 4.76 -0.33 -8.83
C ILE A 234 3.33 0.21 -8.83
N MET A 235 2.52 -0.20 -9.82
CA MET A 235 1.11 0.17 -9.94
C MET A 235 0.24 -1.00 -9.49
N ALA A 236 -0.29 -0.96 -8.29
CA ALA A 236 -1.23 -1.96 -7.78
C ALA A 236 -2.68 -1.48 -7.97
N ILE A 237 -3.45 -2.25 -8.70
CA ILE A 237 -4.85 -1.95 -9.00
C ILE A 237 -5.69 -2.44 -7.83
N GLU A 238 -6.29 -1.51 -7.11
CA GLU A 238 -7.08 -1.78 -5.91
C GLU A 238 -8.57 -1.40 -6.12
N THR A 239 -9.12 -1.87 -7.22
CA THR A 239 -10.53 -1.71 -7.56
C THR A 239 -11.32 -2.99 -7.29
N GLY A 240 -12.64 -2.93 -7.39
CA GLY A 240 -13.45 -4.12 -7.43
C GLY A 240 -13.03 -5.06 -8.59
N PHE A 241 -13.24 -6.37 -8.40
CA PHE A 241 -12.82 -7.39 -9.38
C PHE A 241 -13.30 -7.09 -10.80
N ASN A 242 -14.53 -6.61 -10.93
CA ASN A 242 -15.14 -6.35 -12.25
C ASN A 242 -14.47 -5.18 -13.01
N ASP A 243 -13.85 -4.25 -12.30
CA ASP A 243 -13.21 -3.06 -12.86
C ASP A 243 -11.70 -3.26 -13.11
N ALA A 244 -11.13 -4.33 -12.54
CA ALA A 244 -9.70 -4.57 -12.58
C ALA A 244 -9.17 -4.80 -14.00
N GLU A 245 -9.93 -5.48 -14.85
CA GLU A 245 -9.51 -5.75 -16.24
C GLU A 245 -9.36 -4.47 -17.07
N GLU A 246 -10.32 -3.54 -16.96
CA GLU A 246 -10.24 -2.25 -17.64
C GLU A 246 -9.03 -1.44 -17.17
N ALA A 247 -8.76 -1.43 -15.85
CA ALA A 247 -7.61 -0.78 -15.26
C ALA A 247 -6.28 -1.38 -15.76
N ILE A 248 -6.17 -2.71 -15.85
CA ILE A 248 -5.00 -3.39 -16.41
C ILE A 248 -4.77 -2.96 -17.85
N LEU A 249 -5.81 -2.99 -18.69
CA LEU A 249 -5.71 -2.61 -20.10
C LEU A 249 -5.34 -1.13 -20.27
N PHE A 250 -5.81 -0.27 -19.36
CA PHE A 250 -5.41 1.13 -19.35
C PHE A 250 -3.92 1.30 -19.00
N LEU A 251 -3.44 0.69 -17.89
CA LEU A 251 -2.05 0.83 -17.45
C LEU A 251 -1.06 0.25 -18.47
N LYS A 252 -1.43 -0.82 -19.16
CA LYS A 252 -0.59 -1.42 -20.22
C LYS A 252 -0.30 -0.50 -21.40
N LYS A 253 -1.08 0.57 -21.61
CA LYS A 253 -0.79 1.58 -22.64
C LYS A 253 0.39 2.48 -22.25
N TYR A 254 0.82 2.46 -20.98
CA TYR A 254 1.93 3.24 -20.43
C TYR A 254 3.15 2.37 -20.03
N ALA A 255 3.05 1.03 -20.19
CA ALA A 255 4.09 0.06 -19.82
C ALA A 255 5.23 -0.03 -20.86
#